data_f07a38931b17b774667e3a6e2820e829
#
_entry.id   f07a38931b17b774667e3a6e2820e829
#
_cell.length_a   1.000
_cell.length_b   1.000
_cell.length_c   1.000
_cell.angle_alpha   90.00
_cell.angle_beta   90.00
_cell.angle_gamma   90.00
#
_symmetry.space_group_name_H-M   'P 1'
#
loop_
_entity.id
_entity.type
_entity.pdbx_description
1 polymer ?
#
loop_
_entity_poly.entity_id
_entity_poly.type
_entity_poly.pdbx_seq_one_letter_code
_entity_poly.pdbx_strand_id
1 'polypeptide(L)'
;MRPLVFHDWRAIAATVTTFGACAIVMRSLWRSRPRIAASGDDRRHLARYMRGLGVVHVLALGAPLVAPAFTLPGPPWALLGAGLVLYVLGQALRGWAISTLGDWFQGALVVQEGQHVVESGPYRLIRHPAYAGGILRAAGLGLVLDNWLSFALLVAGMIALVAVRIRREEGILRAGLAPYGEYENRTARFIPRVW
;
A
#
# COMPACT_ATOMS: atom_id res chain seq x y z
N MET A 1 13.62 6.27 -24.23
CA MET A 1 14.81 5.93 -23.38
C MET A 1 14.40 4.81 -22.42
N ARG A 2 15.34 4.00 -21.93
CA ARG A 2 15.03 3.03 -20.86
C ARG A 2 15.09 3.73 -19.50
N PRO A 3 14.23 3.36 -18.53
CA PRO A 3 14.32 3.92 -17.18
C PRO A 3 15.70 3.73 -16.55
N LEU A 4 16.17 4.73 -15.78
CA LEU A 4 17.51 4.71 -15.15
C LEU A 4 17.75 3.43 -14.33
N VAL A 5 16.73 2.92 -13.66
CA VAL A 5 16.80 1.71 -12.82
C VAL A 5 17.16 0.43 -13.60
N PHE A 6 17.23 0.46 -14.92
CA PHE A 6 17.62 -0.69 -15.73
C PHE A 6 19.03 -0.57 -16.34
N HIS A 7 19.68 0.59 -16.27
CA HIS A 7 20.99 0.77 -16.92
C HIS A 7 21.97 1.68 -16.15
N ASP A 8 21.52 2.45 -15.18
CA ASP A 8 22.41 3.28 -14.36
C ASP A 8 22.63 2.65 -12.98
N TRP A 9 23.86 2.28 -12.67
CA TRP A 9 24.21 1.60 -11.42
C TRP A 9 23.88 2.44 -10.17
N ARG A 10 23.96 3.79 -10.24
CA ARG A 10 23.63 4.67 -9.13
C ARG A 10 22.13 4.65 -8.85
N ALA A 11 21.32 4.69 -9.90
CA ALA A 11 19.87 4.55 -9.79
C ALA A 11 19.46 3.17 -9.26
N ILE A 12 20.10 2.12 -9.73
CA ILE A 12 19.91 0.74 -9.22
C ILE A 12 20.26 0.69 -7.73
N ALA A 13 21.43 1.18 -7.35
CA ALA A 13 21.88 1.18 -5.95
C ALA A 13 20.93 1.97 -5.04
N ALA A 14 20.53 3.19 -5.43
CA ALA A 14 19.59 4.01 -4.67
C ALA A 14 18.24 3.31 -4.49
N THR A 15 17.71 2.70 -5.54
CA THR A 15 16.44 1.97 -5.52
C THR A 15 16.51 0.75 -4.61
N VAL A 16 17.52 -0.10 -4.80
CA VAL A 16 17.72 -1.33 -4.01
C VAL A 16 17.91 -0.99 -2.53
N THR A 17 18.74 0.02 -2.22
CA THR A 17 18.99 0.45 -0.83
C THR A 17 17.70 0.97 -0.18
N THR A 18 16.95 1.84 -0.87
CA THR A 18 15.70 2.41 -0.35
C THR A 18 14.66 1.33 -0.12
N PHE A 19 14.43 0.46 -1.10
CA PHE A 19 13.43 -0.61 -1.00
C PHE A 19 13.83 -1.66 0.02
N GLY A 20 15.10 -2.00 0.08
CA GLY A 20 15.65 -2.93 1.08
C GLY A 20 15.47 -2.40 2.51
N ALA A 21 15.84 -1.16 2.77
CA ALA A 21 15.63 -0.51 4.07
C ALA A 21 14.14 -0.48 4.47
N CYS A 22 13.28 -0.07 3.55
CA CYS A 22 11.84 -0.08 3.78
C CYS A 22 11.29 -1.48 4.06
N ALA A 23 11.77 -2.51 3.35
CA ALA A 23 11.37 -3.89 3.57
C ALA A 23 11.81 -4.43 4.94
N ILE A 24 13.02 -4.09 5.38
CA ILE A 24 13.55 -4.46 6.71
C ILE A 24 12.68 -3.87 7.81
N VAL A 25 12.40 -2.56 7.75
CA VAL A 25 11.54 -1.87 8.72
C VAL A 25 10.15 -2.51 8.75
N MET A 26 9.55 -2.76 7.60
CA MET A 26 8.22 -3.38 7.54
C MET A 26 8.24 -4.81 8.09
N ARG A 27 9.25 -5.61 7.77
CA ARG A 27 9.40 -6.96 8.30
C ARG A 27 9.51 -6.95 9.84
N SER A 28 10.23 -5.99 10.42
CA SER A 28 10.35 -5.82 11.87
C SER A 28 8.98 -5.55 12.51
N LEU A 29 8.19 -4.62 11.94
CA LEU A 29 6.84 -4.31 12.40
C LEU A 29 5.87 -5.51 12.33
N TRP A 30 6.06 -6.41 11.34
CA TRP A 30 5.23 -7.60 11.18
C TRP A 30 5.62 -8.76 12.10
N ARG A 31 6.90 -8.90 12.43
CA ARG A 31 7.40 -10.02 13.24
C ARG A 31 6.94 -9.98 14.69
N SER A 32 6.71 -8.81 15.23
CA SER A 32 6.31 -8.61 16.62
C SER A 32 4.80 -8.81 16.86
N ARG A 33 4.04 -9.28 15.85
CA ARG A 33 2.58 -9.32 15.95
C ARG A 33 2.03 -10.73 16.11
N PRO A 34 1.01 -10.92 16.97
CA PRO A 34 0.34 -12.20 17.11
C PRO A 34 -0.31 -12.59 15.76
N ARG A 35 -0.26 -13.88 15.45
CA ARG A 35 -0.91 -14.45 14.27
C ARG A 35 -2.20 -15.13 14.68
N ILE A 36 -3.32 -14.59 14.26
CA ILE A 36 -4.63 -15.20 14.52
C ILE A 36 -4.97 -16.17 13.40
N ALA A 37 -5.60 -17.29 13.77
CA ALA A 37 -6.09 -18.26 12.80
C ALA A 37 -7.23 -17.64 11.98
N ALA A 38 -6.97 -17.41 10.69
CA ALA A 38 -7.98 -16.94 9.76
C ALA A 38 -8.88 -18.08 9.29
N SER A 39 -10.15 -17.79 9.02
CA SER A 39 -11.07 -18.74 8.38
C SER A 39 -10.60 -19.15 6.99
N GLY A 40 -11.10 -20.27 6.45
CA GLY A 40 -10.74 -20.70 5.10
C GLY A 40 -11.12 -19.69 4.02
N ASP A 41 -12.17 -18.90 4.24
CA ASP A 41 -12.62 -17.86 3.31
C ASP A 41 -11.71 -16.63 3.37
N ASP A 42 -11.30 -16.21 4.56
CA ASP A 42 -10.37 -15.09 4.73
C ASP A 42 -8.98 -15.39 4.16
N ARG A 43 -8.50 -16.64 4.30
CA ARG A 43 -7.25 -17.08 3.65
C ARG A 43 -7.35 -17.01 2.13
N ARG A 44 -8.49 -17.43 1.54
CA ARG A 44 -8.73 -17.34 0.09
C ARG A 44 -8.76 -15.90 -0.39
N HIS A 45 -9.40 -14.99 0.37
CA HIS A 45 -9.41 -13.57 0.06
C HIS A 45 -8.03 -12.93 0.14
N LEU A 46 -7.28 -13.22 1.18
CA LEU A 46 -5.90 -12.75 1.32
C LEU A 46 -5.04 -13.26 0.16
N ALA A 47 -5.17 -14.54 -0.19
CA ALA A 47 -4.43 -15.14 -1.30
C ALA A 47 -4.79 -14.50 -2.66
N ARG A 48 -6.08 -14.18 -2.90
CA ARG A 48 -6.50 -13.45 -4.12
C ARG A 48 -5.91 -12.04 -4.15
N TYR A 49 -5.97 -11.31 -3.03
CA TYR A 49 -5.37 -9.99 -2.91
C TYR A 49 -3.87 -10.03 -3.17
N MET A 50 -3.13 -10.95 -2.56
CA MET A 50 -1.68 -11.09 -2.74
C MET A 50 -1.32 -11.50 -4.17
N ARG A 51 -2.09 -12.40 -4.80
CA ARG A 51 -1.91 -12.74 -6.23
C ARG A 51 -2.16 -11.55 -7.13
N GLY A 52 -3.26 -10.81 -6.92
CA GLY A 52 -3.55 -9.60 -7.68
C GLY A 52 -2.44 -8.56 -7.55
N LEU A 53 -1.94 -8.36 -6.33
CA LEU A 53 -0.81 -7.47 -6.06
C LEU A 53 0.45 -7.92 -6.81
N GLY A 54 0.76 -9.22 -6.78
CA GLY A 54 1.89 -9.80 -7.54
C GLY A 54 1.75 -9.59 -9.04
N VAL A 55 0.57 -9.87 -9.61
CA VAL A 55 0.30 -9.65 -11.04
C VAL A 55 0.48 -8.19 -11.44
N VAL A 56 -0.08 -7.25 -10.68
CA VAL A 56 0.07 -5.81 -10.94
C VAL A 56 1.55 -5.41 -10.94
N HIS A 57 2.34 -5.88 -9.97
CA HIS A 57 3.77 -5.55 -9.91
C HIS A 57 4.56 -6.18 -11.06
N VAL A 58 4.31 -7.44 -11.40
CA VAL A 58 4.99 -8.11 -12.52
C VAL A 58 4.70 -7.41 -13.85
N LEU A 59 3.44 -7.08 -14.12
CA LEU A 59 3.04 -6.35 -15.32
C LEU A 59 3.67 -4.96 -15.38
N ALA A 60 3.68 -4.24 -14.26
CA ALA A 60 4.27 -2.90 -14.18
C ALA A 60 5.79 -2.92 -14.36
N LEU A 61 6.49 -3.91 -13.80
CA LEU A 61 7.94 -4.07 -14.01
C LEU A 61 8.29 -4.47 -15.43
N GLY A 62 7.42 -5.23 -16.10
CA GLY A 62 7.59 -5.62 -17.51
C GLY A 62 7.23 -4.51 -18.52
N ALA A 63 6.37 -3.57 -18.13
CA ALA A 63 5.86 -2.54 -19.04
C ALA A 63 6.96 -1.70 -19.73
N PRO A 64 8.03 -1.24 -19.07
CA PRO A 64 9.10 -0.50 -19.73
C PRO A 64 9.88 -1.32 -20.76
N LEU A 65 9.83 -2.66 -20.67
CA LEU A 65 10.51 -3.54 -21.64
C LEU A 65 9.71 -3.70 -22.92
N VAL A 66 8.36 -3.73 -22.80
CA VAL A 66 7.45 -3.92 -23.96
C VAL A 66 6.95 -2.60 -24.53
N ALA A 67 6.95 -1.54 -23.77
CA ALA A 67 6.47 -0.21 -24.16
C ALA A 67 7.48 0.90 -23.77
N PRO A 68 8.74 0.86 -24.27
CA PRO A 68 9.79 1.78 -23.86
C PRO A 68 9.56 3.23 -24.30
N ALA A 69 8.63 3.46 -25.24
CA ALA A 69 8.28 4.81 -25.74
C ALA A 69 7.35 5.57 -24.79
N PHE A 70 6.71 4.89 -23.82
CA PHE A 70 5.77 5.49 -22.89
C PHE A 70 6.47 6.11 -21.66
N THR A 71 7.54 6.89 -21.88
CA THR A 71 8.25 7.58 -20.79
C THR A 71 7.42 8.72 -20.20
N LEU A 72 7.59 8.96 -18.89
CA LEU A 72 6.99 10.09 -18.21
C LEU A 72 7.67 11.42 -18.62
N PRO A 73 6.95 12.55 -18.63
CA PRO A 73 7.56 13.84 -18.91
C PRO A 73 8.43 14.29 -17.75
N GLY A 74 9.64 14.77 -18.03
CA GLY A 74 10.55 15.37 -17.07
C GLY A 74 11.93 14.72 -17.03
N PRO A 75 12.85 15.31 -16.25
CA PRO A 75 14.20 14.77 -16.13
C PRO A 75 14.19 13.42 -15.39
N PRO A 76 14.82 12.36 -15.92
CA PRO A 76 14.78 11.02 -15.33
C PRO A 76 15.26 10.96 -13.86
N TRP A 77 16.29 11.73 -13.49
CA TRP A 77 16.77 11.79 -12.12
C TRP A 77 15.79 12.48 -11.16
N ALA A 78 15.03 13.47 -11.64
CA ALA A 78 13.98 14.10 -10.84
C ALA A 78 12.81 13.13 -10.60
N LEU A 79 12.41 12.38 -11.63
CA LEU A 79 11.38 11.34 -11.51
C LEU A 79 11.83 10.23 -10.56
N LEU A 80 13.07 9.76 -10.66
CA LEU A 80 13.64 8.79 -9.72
C LEU A 80 13.61 9.34 -8.29
N GLY A 81 14.11 10.55 -8.07
CA GLY A 81 14.14 11.17 -6.73
C GLY A 81 12.75 11.36 -6.14
N ALA A 82 11.82 11.92 -6.91
CA ALA A 82 10.43 12.10 -6.50
C ALA A 82 9.74 10.75 -6.20
N GLY A 83 10.00 9.74 -7.04
CA GLY A 83 9.48 8.39 -6.86
C GLY A 83 9.97 7.73 -5.58
N LEU A 84 11.27 7.82 -5.28
CA LEU A 84 11.84 7.28 -4.05
C LEU A 84 11.31 8.01 -2.81
N VAL A 85 11.20 9.33 -2.84
CA VAL A 85 10.60 10.13 -1.75
C VAL A 85 9.16 9.70 -1.52
N LEU A 86 8.35 9.63 -2.57
CA LEU A 86 6.94 9.24 -2.45
C LEU A 86 6.79 7.80 -1.94
N TYR A 87 7.67 6.90 -2.36
CA TYR A 87 7.71 5.53 -1.85
C TYR A 87 8.00 5.49 -0.35
N VAL A 88 8.99 6.25 0.12
CA VAL A 88 9.35 6.34 1.54
C VAL A 88 8.23 6.95 2.37
N LEU A 89 7.62 8.04 1.89
CA LEU A 89 6.47 8.66 2.57
C LEU A 89 5.28 7.70 2.68
N GLY A 90 4.97 6.97 1.61
CA GLY A 90 3.93 5.95 1.63
C GLY A 90 4.25 4.81 2.61
N GLN A 91 5.52 4.42 2.68
CA GLN A 91 5.99 3.41 3.63
C GLN A 91 5.92 3.91 5.08
N ALA A 92 6.29 5.15 5.33
CA ALA A 92 6.21 5.78 6.64
C ALA A 92 4.76 5.88 7.14
N LEU A 93 3.84 6.35 6.27
CA LEU A 93 2.41 6.39 6.59
C LEU A 93 1.86 5.00 6.92
N ARG A 94 2.22 3.99 6.11
CA ARG A 94 1.82 2.61 6.35
C ARG A 94 2.39 2.07 7.67
N GLY A 95 3.66 2.33 7.94
CA GLY A 95 4.32 1.95 9.19
C GLY A 95 3.66 2.60 10.41
N TRP A 96 3.37 3.90 10.32
CA TRP A 96 2.64 4.62 11.37
C TRP A 96 1.25 4.03 11.62
N ALA A 97 0.48 3.78 10.56
CA ALA A 97 -0.82 3.15 10.67
C ALA A 97 -0.74 1.76 11.34
N ILE A 98 0.19 0.92 10.91
CA ILE A 98 0.41 -0.41 11.48
C ILE A 98 0.81 -0.30 12.97
N SER A 99 1.72 0.59 13.32
CA SER A 99 2.15 0.79 14.70
C SER A 99 1.02 1.27 15.60
N THR A 100 0.16 2.17 15.09
CA THR A 100 -0.99 2.69 15.84
C THR A 100 -2.04 1.60 16.11
N LEU A 101 -2.32 0.72 15.15
CA LEU A 101 -3.24 -0.41 15.38
C LEU A 101 -2.68 -1.45 16.35
N GLY A 102 -1.37 -1.53 16.47
CA GLY A 102 -0.78 -2.51 17.38
C GLY A 102 -1.18 -3.93 17.03
N ASP A 103 -1.58 -4.71 18.02
CA ASP A 103 -1.94 -6.12 17.89
C ASP A 103 -3.24 -6.35 17.07
N TRP A 104 -4.06 -5.31 16.94
CA TRP A 104 -5.26 -5.35 16.09
C TRP A 104 -4.96 -5.38 14.58
N PHE A 105 -3.74 -5.04 14.17
CA PHE A 105 -3.37 -5.12 12.76
C PHE A 105 -3.12 -6.57 12.33
N GLN A 106 -4.01 -7.11 11.49
CA GLN A 106 -3.90 -8.47 10.95
C GLN A 106 -3.89 -8.45 9.42
N GLY A 107 -3.19 -9.43 8.83
CA GLY A 107 -3.25 -9.65 7.38
C GLY A 107 -4.60 -10.24 6.92
N ALA A 108 -5.23 -11.04 7.77
CA ALA A 108 -6.59 -11.53 7.59
C ALA A 108 -7.61 -10.53 8.12
N LEU A 109 -8.80 -10.52 7.53
CA LEU A 109 -9.91 -9.66 7.95
C LEU A 109 -10.73 -10.37 9.02
N VAL A 110 -10.32 -10.25 10.27
CA VAL A 110 -10.96 -10.88 11.42
C VAL A 110 -11.08 -9.86 12.54
N VAL A 111 -12.24 -9.78 13.17
CA VAL A 111 -12.42 -9.03 14.42
C VAL A 111 -11.99 -9.94 15.56
N GLN A 112 -11.14 -9.42 16.43
CA GLN A 112 -10.60 -10.14 17.57
C GLN A 112 -11.47 -9.92 18.81
N GLU A 113 -11.45 -10.86 19.74
CA GLU A 113 -12.09 -10.69 21.04
C GLU A 113 -11.46 -9.50 21.78
N GLY A 114 -12.30 -8.64 22.33
CA GLY A 114 -11.86 -7.41 23.00
C GLY A 114 -11.37 -6.29 22.07
N GLN A 115 -11.44 -6.47 20.75
CA GLN A 115 -11.05 -5.43 19.80
C GLN A 115 -11.95 -4.21 19.93
N HIS A 116 -11.35 -3.04 19.91
CA HIS A 116 -12.05 -1.75 19.88
C HIS A 116 -11.67 -0.95 18.62
N VAL A 117 -12.45 0.06 18.31
CA VAL A 117 -12.16 0.99 17.22
C VAL A 117 -11.00 1.88 17.62
N VAL A 118 -9.91 1.85 16.86
CA VAL A 118 -8.74 2.70 17.07
C VAL A 118 -8.92 4.01 16.30
N GLU A 119 -8.97 5.12 17.03
CA GLU A 119 -9.21 6.46 16.51
C GLU A 119 -8.02 7.42 16.71
N SER A 120 -6.88 6.88 17.11
CA SER A 120 -5.66 7.65 17.35
C SER A 120 -4.74 7.70 16.13
N GLY A 121 -3.70 8.55 16.20
CA GLY A 121 -2.73 8.67 15.13
C GLY A 121 -3.36 9.01 13.78
N PRO A 122 -2.97 8.31 12.69
CA PRO A 122 -3.49 8.57 11.36
C PRO A 122 -4.98 8.18 11.20
N TYR A 123 -5.51 7.30 12.08
CA TYR A 123 -6.92 6.88 12.08
C TYR A 123 -7.88 7.97 12.53
N ARG A 124 -7.38 9.02 13.18
CA ARG A 124 -8.18 10.22 13.49
C ARG A 124 -8.55 11.01 12.23
N LEU A 125 -7.75 10.90 11.18
CA LEU A 125 -7.92 11.67 9.94
C LEU A 125 -8.63 10.87 8.85
N ILE A 126 -8.24 9.60 8.68
CA ILE A 126 -8.75 8.72 7.64
C ILE A 126 -8.85 7.28 8.18
N ARG A 127 -9.85 6.52 7.70
CA ARG A 127 -10.09 5.15 8.16
C ARG A 127 -9.05 4.14 7.66
N HIS A 128 -8.46 4.39 6.50
CA HIS A 128 -7.59 3.43 5.82
C HIS A 128 -6.18 3.96 5.51
N PRO A 129 -5.44 4.50 6.50
CA PRO A 129 -4.12 5.10 6.27
C PRO A 129 -3.08 4.09 5.79
N ALA A 130 -3.19 2.82 6.20
CA ALA A 130 -2.29 1.77 5.73
C ALA A 130 -2.44 1.50 4.23
N TYR A 131 -3.66 1.59 3.69
CA TYR A 131 -3.92 1.45 2.25
C TYR A 131 -3.55 2.73 1.48
N ALA A 132 -3.79 3.91 2.05
CA ALA A 132 -3.31 5.17 1.48
C ALA A 132 -1.79 5.15 1.29
N GLY A 133 -1.04 4.70 2.31
CA GLY A 133 0.39 4.48 2.21
C GLY A 133 0.78 3.47 1.12
N GLY A 134 -0.02 2.42 0.93
CA GLY A 134 0.15 1.45 -0.15
C GLY A 134 -0.02 2.07 -1.55
N ILE A 135 -1.01 2.94 -1.74
CA ILE A 135 -1.25 3.66 -3.00
C ILE A 135 -0.11 4.65 -3.28
N LEU A 136 0.35 5.40 -2.27
CA LEU A 136 1.50 6.30 -2.41
C LEU A 136 2.77 5.55 -2.82
N ARG A 137 3.02 4.38 -2.23
CA ARG A 137 4.15 3.52 -2.63
C ARG A 137 4.03 3.07 -4.09
N ALA A 138 2.83 2.68 -4.53
CA ALA A 138 2.58 2.27 -5.90
C ALA A 138 2.86 3.42 -6.88
N ALA A 139 2.41 4.63 -6.55
CA ALA A 139 2.70 5.83 -7.33
C ALA A 139 4.21 6.14 -7.36
N GLY A 140 4.89 6.05 -6.20
CA GLY A 140 6.34 6.23 -6.10
C GLY A 140 7.11 5.24 -6.97
N LEU A 141 6.75 3.96 -6.92
CA LEU A 141 7.36 2.93 -7.79
C LEU A 141 7.09 3.21 -9.28
N GLY A 142 5.90 3.67 -9.62
CA GLY A 142 5.56 4.04 -11.00
C GLY A 142 6.43 5.17 -11.54
N LEU A 143 6.74 6.18 -10.72
CA LEU A 143 7.68 7.26 -11.08
C LEU A 143 9.11 6.73 -11.24
N VAL A 144 9.57 5.84 -10.34
CA VAL A 144 10.89 5.19 -10.43
C VAL A 144 11.04 4.41 -11.74
N LEU A 145 9.98 3.77 -12.22
CA LEU A 145 9.97 3.02 -13.48
C LEU A 145 9.91 3.92 -14.72
N ASP A 146 9.70 5.23 -14.55
CA ASP A 146 9.69 6.22 -15.63
C ASP A 146 8.88 5.77 -16.87
N ASN A 147 7.69 5.23 -16.63
CA ASN A 147 6.84 4.70 -17.68
C ASN A 147 5.35 4.86 -17.33
N TRP A 148 4.58 5.51 -18.24
CA TRP A 148 3.15 5.77 -18.03
C TRP A 148 2.33 4.50 -17.82
N LEU A 149 2.63 3.44 -18.55
CA LEU A 149 1.91 2.18 -18.40
C LEU A 149 2.19 1.54 -17.04
N SER A 150 3.45 1.55 -16.59
CA SER A 150 3.82 1.10 -15.23
C SER A 150 3.11 1.90 -14.17
N PHE A 151 3.11 3.23 -14.29
CA PHE A 151 2.46 4.13 -13.34
C PHE A 151 0.96 3.85 -13.27
N ALA A 152 0.29 3.78 -14.43
CA ALA A 152 -1.14 3.50 -14.49
C ALA A 152 -1.50 2.12 -13.92
N LEU A 153 -0.75 1.07 -14.27
CA LEU A 153 -0.96 -0.28 -13.75
C LEU A 153 -0.81 -0.33 -12.24
N LEU A 154 0.25 0.29 -11.69
CA LEU A 154 0.49 0.30 -10.24
C LEU A 154 -0.58 1.08 -9.50
N VAL A 155 -0.89 2.29 -9.92
CA VAL A 155 -1.84 3.16 -9.21
C VAL A 155 -3.27 2.63 -9.36
N ALA A 156 -3.74 2.41 -10.59
CA ALA A 156 -5.11 1.93 -10.83
C ALA A 156 -5.31 0.50 -10.30
N GLY A 157 -4.33 -0.39 -10.51
CA GLY A 157 -4.36 -1.75 -9.98
C GLY A 157 -4.40 -1.77 -8.46
N MET A 158 -3.59 -0.95 -7.79
CA MET A 158 -3.61 -0.83 -6.33
C MET A 158 -4.96 -0.28 -5.83
N ILE A 159 -5.49 0.78 -6.45
CA ILE A 159 -6.79 1.35 -6.09
C ILE A 159 -7.89 0.29 -6.23
N ALA A 160 -7.93 -0.45 -7.33
CA ALA A 160 -8.93 -1.48 -7.56
C ALA A 160 -8.86 -2.61 -6.51
N LEU A 161 -7.66 -3.12 -6.23
CA LEU A 161 -7.44 -4.17 -5.23
C LEU A 161 -7.83 -3.71 -3.82
N VAL A 162 -7.44 -2.49 -3.46
CA VAL A 162 -7.74 -1.88 -2.16
C VAL A 162 -9.23 -1.59 -2.01
N ALA A 163 -9.90 -1.11 -3.06
CA ALA A 163 -11.34 -0.85 -3.02
C ALA A 163 -12.16 -2.12 -2.73
N VAL A 164 -11.80 -3.25 -3.36
CA VAL A 164 -12.43 -4.55 -3.07
C VAL A 164 -12.18 -4.98 -1.64
N ARG A 165 -10.94 -4.81 -1.16
CA ARG A 165 -10.56 -5.21 0.20
C ARG A 165 -11.24 -4.37 1.26
N ILE A 166 -11.29 -3.04 1.10
CA ILE A 166 -11.94 -2.12 2.04
C ILE A 166 -13.43 -2.41 2.20
N ARG A 167 -14.15 -2.64 1.09
CA ARG A 167 -15.58 -2.97 1.17
C ARG A 167 -15.84 -4.17 2.07
N ARG A 168 -15.00 -5.20 1.96
CA ARG A 168 -15.11 -6.38 2.81
C ARG A 168 -14.71 -6.09 4.25
N GLU A 169 -13.59 -5.38 4.46
CA GLU A 169 -13.09 -5.01 5.79
C GLU A 169 -14.10 -4.18 6.56
N GLU A 170 -14.66 -3.13 5.94
CA GLU A 170 -15.71 -2.29 6.55
C GLU A 170 -16.97 -3.11 6.88
N GLY A 171 -17.36 -4.06 6.02
CA GLY A 171 -18.48 -4.97 6.30
C GLY A 171 -18.26 -5.83 7.54
N ILE A 172 -17.06 -6.40 7.69
CA ILE A 172 -16.68 -7.21 8.85
C ILE A 172 -16.59 -6.36 10.13
N LEU A 173 -16.01 -5.16 10.02
CA LEU A 173 -15.88 -4.25 11.16
C LEU A 173 -17.24 -3.72 11.63
N ARG A 174 -18.18 -3.40 10.74
CA ARG A 174 -19.56 -3.02 11.10
C ARG A 174 -20.31 -4.15 11.82
N ALA A 175 -20.13 -5.38 11.35
CA ALA A 175 -20.79 -6.54 11.95
C ALA A 175 -20.20 -6.92 13.31
N GLY A 176 -18.89 -6.72 13.51
CA GLY A 176 -18.18 -7.18 14.70
C GLY A 176 -17.87 -6.11 15.76
N LEU A 177 -17.94 -4.82 15.41
CA LEU A 177 -17.62 -3.70 16.31
C LEU A 177 -18.75 -2.67 16.28
N ALA A 178 -19.64 -2.70 17.29
CA ALA A 178 -20.78 -1.77 17.37
C ALA A 178 -20.41 -0.28 17.21
N PRO A 179 -19.30 0.25 17.79
CA PRO A 179 -18.91 1.65 17.64
C PRO A 179 -18.38 2.03 16.24
N TYR A 180 -18.13 1.05 15.35
CA TYR A 180 -17.52 1.33 14.05
C TYR A 180 -18.41 2.21 13.14
N GLY A 181 -19.73 2.06 13.22
CA GLY A 181 -20.67 2.89 12.44
C GLY A 181 -20.57 4.38 12.78
N GLU A 182 -20.42 4.72 14.06
CA GLU A 182 -20.24 6.11 14.50
C GLU A 182 -18.91 6.68 14.02
N TYR A 183 -17.83 5.89 14.12
CA TYR A 183 -16.52 6.26 13.61
C TYR A 183 -16.55 6.48 12.09
N GLU A 184 -17.25 5.62 11.35
CA GLU A 184 -17.41 5.71 9.91
C GLU A 184 -18.10 7.02 9.49
N ASN A 185 -19.08 7.49 10.24
CA ASN A 185 -19.82 8.71 9.93
C ASN A 185 -19.00 10.00 10.10
N ARG A 186 -17.98 9.99 10.95
CA ARG A 186 -17.15 11.18 11.25
C ARG A 186 -15.78 11.16 10.59
N THR A 187 -15.38 10.05 9.95
CA THR A 187 -14.02 9.89 9.41
C THR A 187 -14.05 9.49 7.94
N ALA A 188 -13.28 10.16 7.12
CA ALA A 188 -13.17 9.87 5.69
C ALA A 188 -12.39 8.56 5.43
N ARG A 189 -12.60 7.92 4.27
CA ARG A 189 -11.81 6.73 3.86
C ARG A 189 -10.36 7.07 3.60
N PHE A 190 -10.09 8.04 2.72
CA PHE A 190 -8.75 8.41 2.23
C PHE A 190 -8.45 9.89 2.27
N ILE A 191 -9.41 10.75 1.95
CA ILE A 191 -9.21 12.19 1.82
C ILE A 191 -10.12 12.87 2.84
N PRO A 192 -9.55 13.52 3.88
CA PRO A 192 -10.34 14.22 4.88
C PRO A 192 -11.33 15.20 4.22
N ARG A 193 -12.58 15.20 4.65
CA ARG A 193 -13.68 16.04 4.19
C ARG A 193 -14.16 15.82 2.75
N VAL A 194 -13.62 14.85 2.01
CA VAL A 194 -14.01 14.58 0.62
C VAL A 194 -14.67 13.22 0.45
N TRP A 195 -14.05 12.15 0.98
CA TRP A 195 -14.56 10.78 0.82
C TRP A 195 -13.84 9.80 1.75
#